data_135f17538e7bbab145ab291c4002fc3a
#
_entry.id   135f17538e7bbab145ab291c4002fc3a
#
_cell.length_a   1.000
_cell.length_b   1.000
_cell.length_c   1.000
_cell.angle_alpha   90.00
_cell.angle_beta   90.00
_cell.angle_gamma   90.00
#
_symmetry.space_group_name_H-M   'P 1'
#
loop_
_entity.id
_entity.type
_entity.pdbx_description
1 polymer ?
#
loop_
_entity_poly.entity_id
_entity_poly.type
_entity_poly.pdbx_seq_one_letter_code
_entity_poly.pdbx_strand_id
1 'polypeptide(L)'
;MVGMFLGRLNWQNKTTKRNTFVLGLVVFIIFEGLRYLAKQNLFDEYWTSYIMSEYFPAYLPFILITASFALMAISICMFIADKFPTSKIINSLVKTGQMTLSFYVIHVTIGMLIFSKLTNQLYTGYLTQQTPSKPVFILTFAIVFYIFCILVSIFWTRKFKNGPLETLMRKISN
;
A
#
# COMPACT_ATOMS: atom_id res chain seq x y z
N MET A 1 12.64 -5.97 -6.99
CA MET A 1 13.31 -7.23 -6.56
C MET A 1 12.60 -7.94 -5.41
N VAL A 2 12.29 -7.30 -4.28
CA VAL A 2 11.59 -7.95 -3.13
C VAL A 2 10.27 -8.62 -3.54
N GLY A 3 9.41 -7.96 -4.33
CA GLY A 3 8.16 -8.53 -4.80
C GLY A 3 8.31 -9.80 -5.65
N MET A 4 9.35 -9.88 -6.48
CA MET A 4 9.65 -11.10 -7.26
C MET A 4 10.07 -12.26 -6.37
N PHE A 5 10.84 -11.98 -5.32
CA PHE A 5 11.22 -12.99 -4.33
C PHE A 5 10.00 -13.49 -3.57
N LEU A 6 9.14 -12.60 -3.11
CA LEU A 6 7.89 -12.92 -2.43
C LEU A 6 6.96 -13.78 -3.30
N GLY A 7 6.88 -13.48 -4.60
CA GLY A 7 6.07 -14.26 -5.54
C GLY A 7 6.53 -15.71 -5.74
N ARG A 8 7.78 -16.03 -5.40
CA ARG A 8 8.34 -17.38 -5.48
C ARG A 8 8.17 -18.19 -4.19
N LEU A 9 7.78 -17.55 -3.09
CA LEU A 9 7.58 -18.23 -1.81
C LEU A 9 6.31 -19.09 -1.83
N ASN A 10 6.40 -20.25 -1.18
CA ASN A 10 5.23 -21.10 -0.98
C ASN A 10 4.39 -20.57 0.20
N TRP A 11 3.41 -19.75 -0.10
CA TRP A 11 2.51 -19.14 0.88
C TRP A 11 1.48 -20.09 1.50
N GLN A 12 1.37 -21.32 1.01
CA GLN A 12 0.50 -22.33 1.64
C GLN A 12 1.12 -22.84 2.95
N ASN A 13 2.43 -22.78 3.07
CA ASN A 13 3.14 -23.23 4.27
C ASN A 13 3.04 -22.20 5.40
N LYS A 14 2.52 -22.62 6.57
CA LYS A 14 2.45 -21.79 7.78
C LYS A 14 3.82 -21.29 8.24
N THR A 15 4.85 -22.11 8.07
CA THR A 15 6.23 -21.75 8.43
C THR A 15 6.74 -20.58 7.60
N THR A 16 6.47 -20.58 6.29
CA THR A 16 6.84 -19.48 5.39
C THR A 16 6.19 -18.17 5.84
N LYS A 17 4.89 -18.17 6.12
CA LYS A 17 4.15 -17.00 6.61
C LYS A 17 4.72 -16.46 7.90
N ARG A 18 4.98 -17.36 8.87
CA ARG A 18 5.58 -16.99 10.16
C ARG A 18 7.00 -16.42 10.00
N ASN A 19 7.83 -17.07 9.21
CA ASN A 19 9.21 -16.63 9.02
C ASN A 19 9.26 -15.26 8.29
N THR A 20 8.40 -15.03 7.31
CA THR A 20 8.29 -13.73 6.63
C THR A 20 7.82 -12.63 7.59
N PHE A 21 6.84 -12.94 8.46
CA PHE A 21 6.39 -12.02 9.49
C PHE A 21 7.51 -11.68 10.50
N VAL A 22 8.19 -12.71 11.01
CA VAL A 22 9.31 -12.53 11.98
C VAL A 22 10.46 -11.75 11.35
N LEU A 23 10.83 -12.05 10.11
CA LEU A 23 11.85 -11.29 9.38
C LEU A 23 11.45 -9.80 9.27
N GLY A 24 10.21 -9.52 8.84
CA GLY A 24 9.70 -8.16 8.78
C GLY A 24 9.75 -7.47 10.14
N LEU A 25 9.30 -8.15 11.20
CA LEU A 25 9.29 -7.61 12.55
C LEU A 25 10.70 -7.29 13.06
N VAL A 26 11.66 -8.18 12.87
CA VAL A 26 13.06 -7.98 13.30
C VAL A 26 13.68 -6.79 12.58
N VAL A 27 13.54 -6.72 11.25
CA VAL A 27 14.06 -5.60 10.46
C VAL A 27 13.39 -4.29 10.88
N PHE A 28 12.07 -4.30 11.07
CA PHE A 28 11.31 -3.13 11.53
C PHE A 28 11.82 -2.62 12.88
N ILE A 29 11.96 -3.50 13.88
CA ILE A 29 12.44 -3.13 15.22
C ILE A 29 13.86 -2.58 15.18
N ILE A 30 14.75 -3.19 14.39
CA ILE A 30 16.14 -2.71 14.26
C ILE A 30 16.16 -1.29 13.70
N PHE A 31 15.49 -1.03 12.59
CA PHE A 31 15.55 0.28 11.94
C PHE A 31 14.74 1.36 12.67
N GLU A 32 13.59 1.03 13.28
CA GLU A 32 12.89 1.97 14.15
C GLU A 32 13.66 2.25 15.44
N GLY A 33 14.35 1.25 15.97
CA GLY A 33 15.28 1.45 17.09
C GLY A 33 16.42 2.40 16.75
N LEU A 34 17.03 2.24 15.55
CA LEU A 34 18.04 3.18 15.04
C LEU A 34 17.49 4.60 14.88
N ARG A 35 16.26 4.76 14.36
CA ARG A 35 15.59 6.07 14.27
C ARG A 35 15.35 6.69 15.64
N TYR A 36 14.95 5.89 16.61
CA TYR A 36 14.78 6.36 17.98
C TYR A 36 16.11 6.85 18.58
N LEU A 37 17.21 6.11 18.41
CA LEU A 37 18.54 6.51 18.86
C LEU A 37 19.04 7.79 18.14
N ALA A 38 18.75 7.92 16.85
CA ALA A 38 19.08 9.12 16.09
C ALA A 38 18.35 10.37 16.63
N LYS A 39 17.10 10.24 17.08
CA LYS A 39 16.34 11.31 17.73
C LYS A 39 16.95 11.76 19.06
N GLN A 40 17.72 10.91 19.74
CA GLN A 40 18.42 11.24 20.99
C GLN A 40 19.77 11.92 20.77
N ASN A 41 20.07 12.33 19.51
CA ASN A 41 21.34 12.95 19.13
C ASN A 41 22.58 12.09 19.47
N LEU A 42 22.44 10.77 19.42
CA LEU A 42 23.53 9.81 19.65
C LEU A 42 24.45 9.64 18.43
N PHE A 43 24.09 10.22 17.29
CA PHE A 43 24.84 10.17 16.05
C PHE A 43 25.17 11.57 15.57
N ASP A 44 26.21 11.69 14.74
CA ASP A 44 26.56 12.93 14.07
C ASP A 44 25.41 13.41 13.17
N GLU A 45 25.36 14.70 12.89
CA GLU A 45 24.30 15.35 12.09
C GLU A 45 24.09 14.67 10.73
N TYR A 46 25.19 14.25 10.08
CA TYR A 46 25.14 13.53 8.81
C TYR A 46 24.39 12.19 8.93
N TRP A 47 24.75 11.37 9.92
CA TRP A 47 24.11 10.05 10.13
C TRP A 47 22.67 10.20 10.61
N THR A 48 22.41 11.18 11.45
CA THR A 48 21.03 11.51 11.90
C THR A 48 20.14 11.84 10.72
N SER A 49 20.59 12.73 9.82
CA SER A 49 19.86 13.09 8.59
C SER A 49 19.62 11.87 7.68
N TYR A 50 20.61 10.98 7.53
CA TYR A 50 20.50 9.78 6.73
C TYR A 50 19.48 8.76 7.30
N ILE A 51 19.52 8.52 8.63
CA ILE A 51 18.65 7.56 9.31
C ILE A 51 17.21 8.09 9.40
N MET A 52 17.05 9.39 9.61
CA MET A 52 15.74 10.06 9.73
C MET A 52 15.13 10.44 8.39
N SER A 53 15.72 10.01 7.27
CA SER A 53 15.19 10.31 5.94
C SER A 53 13.73 9.90 5.80
N GLU A 54 13.00 10.73 5.06
CA GLU A 54 11.60 10.51 4.71
C GLU A 54 11.49 9.91 3.29
N TYR A 55 10.31 10.10 2.67
CA TYR A 55 10.02 9.54 1.35
C TYR A 55 10.83 10.17 0.20
N PHE A 56 11.42 11.36 0.42
CA PHE A 56 12.24 12.00 -0.59
C PHE A 56 13.34 12.90 0.06
N PRO A 57 14.62 12.61 -0.21
CA PRO A 57 15.17 11.43 -0.89
C PRO A 57 15.00 10.15 -0.06
N ALA A 58 14.59 9.06 -0.72
CA ALA A 58 14.37 7.79 -0.05
C ALA A 58 15.69 7.04 0.17
N TYR A 59 16.29 7.18 1.33
CA TYR A 59 17.48 6.43 1.71
C TYR A 59 17.16 5.01 2.17
N LEU A 60 18.21 4.18 2.26
CA LEU A 60 18.08 2.76 2.59
C LEU A 60 17.29 2.48 3.89
N PRO A 61 17.46 3.22 5.01
CA PRO A 61 16.67 2.98 6.22
C PRO A 61 15.16 3.12 5.98
N PHE A 62 14.72 4.15 5.27
CA PHE A 62 13.31 4.36 4.93
C PHE A 62 12.76 3.21 4.09
N ILE A 63 13.53 2.76 3.06
CA ILE A 63 13.12 1.65 2.19
C ILE A 63 12.99 0.35 2.99
N LEU A 64 13.91 0.08 3.93
CA LEU A 64 13.88 -1.12 4.74
C LEU A 64 12.73 -1.11 5.76
N ILE A 65 12.42 0.02 6.39
CA ILE A 65 11.28 0.16 7.29
C ILE A 65 9.97 -0.07 6.52
N THR A 66 9.78 0.58 5.39
CA THR A 66 8.56 0.43 4.59
C THR A 66 8.39 -0.97 4.01
N ALA A 67 9.48 -1.58 3.53
CA ALA A 67 9.47 -2.96 3.05
C ALA A 67 9.17 -3.95 4.17
N SER A 68 9.76 -3.79 5.35
CA SER A 68 9.51 -4.66 6.50
C SER A 68 8.06 -4.55 6.99
N PHE A 69 7.50 -3.35 7.04
CA PHE A 69 6.08 -3.15 7.34
C PHE A 69 5.18 -3.84 6.31
N ALA A 70 5.50 -3.73 5.01
CA ALA A 70 4.76 -4.41 3.95
C ALA A 70 4.82 -5.94 4.09
N LEU A 71 5.97 -6.52 4.46
CA LEU A 71 6.12 -7.96 4.72
C LEU A 71 5.23 -8.43 5.87
N MET A 72 5.17 -7.65 6.96
CA MET A 72 4.30 -7.94 8.10
C MET A 72 2.83 -7.87 7.69
N ALA A 73 2.42 -6.82 6.98
CA ALA A 73 1.05 -6.64 6.52
C ALA A 73 0.60 -7.78 5.60
N ILE A 74 1.43 -8.18 4.63
CA ILE A 74 1.15 -9.32 3.74
C ILE A 74 0.97 -10.61 4.56
N SER A 75 1.87 -10.88 5.49
CA SER A 75 1.80 -12.08 6.33
C SER A 75 0.54 -12.10 7.20
N ILE A 76 0.15 -10.97 7.80
CA ILE A 76 -1.09 -10.83 8.57
C ILE A 76 -2.32 -11.08 7.69
N CYS A 77 -2.36 -10.47 6.50
CA CYS A 77 -3.46 -10.69 5.55
C CYS A 77 -3.60 -12.17 5.17
N MET A 78 -2.47 -12.86 4.94
CA MET A 78 -2.47 -14.29 4.65
C MET A 78 -2.97 -15.14 5.83
N PHE A 79 -2.58 -14.82 7.08
CA PHE A 79 -3.11 -15.49 8.26
C PHE A 79 -4.61 -15.29 8.44
N ILE A 80 -5.10 -14.07 8.20
CA ILE A 80 -6.54 -13.76 8.27
C ILE A 80 -7.30 -14.52 7.19
N ALA A 81 -6.78 -14.57 5.97
CA ALA A 81 -7.38 -15.29 4.86
C ALA A 81 -7.48 -16.81 5.14
N ASP A 82 -6.45 -17.40 5.73
CA ASP A 82 -6.48 -18.80 6.12
C ASP A 82 -7.51 -19.09 7.21
N LYS A 83 -7.67 -18.17 8.17
CA LYS A 83 -8.59 -18.34 9.29
C LYS A 83 -10.06 -18.23 8.88
N PHE A 84 -10.35 -17.45 7.85
CA PHE A 84 -11.71 -17.16 7.40
C PHE A 84 -11.89 -17.36 5.88
N PRO A 85 -11.65 -18.57 5.35
CA PRO A 85 -11.62 -18.83 3.90
C PRO A 85 -12.97 -18.60 3.20
N THR A 86 -14.09 -18.73 3.93
CA THR A 86 -15.46 -18.59 3.41
C THR A 86 -16.06 -17.20 3.66
N SER A 87 -15.31 -16.28 4.26
CA SER A 87 -15.83 -14.95 4.59
C SER A 87 -16.16 -14.15 3.33
N LYS A 88 -17.39 -13.63 3.26
CA LYS A 88 -17.84 -12.74 2.18
C LYS A 88 -17.02 -11.47 2.11
N ILE A 89 -16.55 -10.97 3.26
CA ILE A 89 -15.71 -9.76 3.36
C ILE A 89 -14.36 -10.03 2.69
N ILE A 90 -13.68 -11.12 3.07
CA ILE A 90 -12.38 -11.48 2.49
C ILE A 90 -12.51 -11.70 0.98
N ASN A 91 -13.54 -12.40 0.54
CA ASN A 91 -13.77 -12.60 -0.89
C ASN A 91 -14.00 -11.27 -1.64
N SER A 92 -14.70 -10.32 -1.04
CA SER A 92 -14.87 -8.99 -1.63
C SER A 92 -13.55 -8.22 -1.71
N LEU A 93 -12.71 -8.29 -0.67
CA LEU A 93 -11.37 -7.68 -0.68
C LEU A 93 -10.46 -8.31 -1.74
N VAL A 94 -10.49 -9.63 -1.89
CA VAL A 94 -9.75 -10.35 -2.94
C VAL A 94 -10.18 -9.88 -4.34
N LYS A 95 -11.49 -9.76 -4.58
CA LYS A 95 -12.01 -9.23 -5.84
C LYS A 95 -11.55 -7.80 -6.11
N THR A 96 -11.55 -6.94 -5.08
CA THR A 96 -11.04 -5.57 -5.18
C THR A 96 -9.54 -5.57 -5.51
N GLY A 97 -8.76 -6.43 -4.86
CA GLY A 97 -7.34 -6.60 -5.14
C GLY A 97 -7.04 -7.07 -6.58
N GLN A 98 -7.92 -7.88 -7.18
CA GLN A 98 -7.79 -8.31 -8.58
C GLN A 98 -8.00 -7.19 -9.61
N MET A 99 -8.54 -6.03 -9.18
CA MET A 99 -8.82 -4.85 -10.01
C MET A 99 -7.96 -3.64 -9.62
N THR A 100 -6.85 -3.87 -8.93
CA THR A 100 -6.00 -2.80 -8.35
C THR A 100 -5.49 -1.81 -9.40
N LEU A 101 -5.05 -2.29 -10.58
CA LEU A 101 -4.55 -1.43 -11.64
C LEU A 101 -5.66 -0.52 -12.18
N SER A 102 -6.86 -1.07 -12.40
CA SER A 102 -8.02 -0.30 -12.85
C SER A 102 -8.39 0.78 -11.83
N PHE A 103 -8.41 0.46 -10.54
CA PHE A 103 -8.71 1.43 -9.49
C PHE A 103 -7.61 2.47 -9.30
N TYR A 104 -6.35 2.09 -9.47
CA TYR A 104 -5.24 3.04 -9.46
C TYR A 104 -5.41 4.13 -10.53
N VAL A 105 -5.69 3.72 -11.76
CA VAL A 105 -5.92 4.68 -12.85
C VAL A 105 -7.16 5.54 -12.60
N ILE A 106 -8.27 4.94 -12.12
CA ILE A 106 -9.48 5.69 -11.73
C ILE A 106 -9.16 6.69 -10.61
N HIS A 107 -8.37 6.29 -9.61
CA HIS A 107 -7.97 7.18 -8.51
C HIS A 107 -7.17 8.38 -9.02
N VAL A 108 -6.14 8.13 -9.82
CA VAL A 108 -5.25 9.20 -10.32
C VAL A 108 -5.96 10.13 -11.31
N THR A 109 -6.91 9.63 -12.10
CA THR A 109 -7.64 10.43 -13.08
C THR A 109 -8.90 11.06 -12.46
N ILE A 110 -9.93 10.25 -12.25
CA ILE A 110 -11.25 10.71 -11.81
C ILE A 110 -11.25 11.09 -10.33
N GLY A 111 -10.58 10.29 -9.48
CA GLY A 111 -10.52 10.52 -8.03
C GLY A 111 -9.86 11.85 -7.69
N MET A 112 -8.72 12.15 -8.32
CA MET A 112 -8.02 13.42 -8.09
C MET A 112 -8.77 14.62 -8.66
N LEU A 113 -9.51 14.48 -9.77
CA LEU A 113 -10.37 15.54 -10.28
C LEU A 113 -11.54 15.84 -9.33
N ILE A 114 -12.18 14.81 -8.78
CA ILE A 114 -13.25 14.97 -7.79
C ILE A 114 -12.70 15.62 -6.52
N PHE A 115 -11.58 15.12 -6.02
CA PHE A 115 -10.90 15.67 -4.84
C PHE A 115 -10.57 17.15 -5.02
N SER A 116 -9.98 17.51 -6.15
CA SER A 116 -9.63 18.90 -6.49
C SER A 116 -10.85 19.82 -6.52
N LYS A 117 -11.98 19.37 -7.09
CA LYS A 117 -13.23 20.14 -7.12
C LYS A 117 -13.84 20.30 -5.72
N LEU A 118 -13.79 19.26 -4.88
CA LEU A 118 -14.33 19.29 -3.52
C LEU A 118 -13.53 20.21 -2.59
N THR A 119 -12.23 20.34 -2.82
CA THR A 119 -11.34 21.18 -2.02
C THR A 119 -11.19 22.59 -2.56
N ASN A 120 -11.86 22.93 -3.69
CA ASN A 120 -11.60 24.15 -4.47
C ASN A 120 -10.11 24.37 -4.78
N GLN A 121 -9.31 23.32 -4.72
CA GLN A 121 -7.91 23.34 -5.06
C GLN A 121 -7.79 22.82 -6.48
N LEU A 122 -7.55 23.69 -7.44
CA LEU A 122 -7.17 23.27 -8.78
C LEU A 122 -5.92 22.38 -8.69
N TYR A 123 -5.96 21.23 -9.31
CA TYR A 123 -4.81 20.35 -9.47
C TYR A 123 -3.83 21.00 -10.46
N THR A 124 -3.23 22.06 -10.04
CA THR A 124 -2.10 22.68 -10.71
C THR A 124 -0.84 22.09 -10.12
N GLY A 125 -0.37 21.00 -10.71
CA GLY A 125 0.92 20.36 -10.49
C GLY A 125 1.74 20.71 -9.23
N TYR A 126 2.71 19.94 -8.94
CA TYR A 126 3.63 19.95 -7.77
C TYR A 126 4.25 21.30 -7.36
N LEU A 127 3.88 22.41 -7.97
CA LEU A 127 4.56 23.71 -7.83
C LEU A 127 3.78 24.79 -7.10
N THR A 128 2.53 24.56 -6.73
CA THR A 128 1.78 25.55 -5.94
C THR A 128 1.76 25.15 -4.48
N GLN A 129 2.39 25.96 -3.64
CA GLN A 129 2.27 25.94 -2.17
C GLN A 129 0.81 26.23 -1.77
N GLN A 130 -0.06 25.24 -1.89
CA GLN A 130 -1.42 25.34 -1.40
C GLN A 130 -1.46 24.81 0.03
N THR A 131 -2.28 25.43 0.86
CA THR A 131 -2.52 24.96 2.23
C THR A 131 -2.95 23.50 2.20
N PRO A 132 -2.27 22.59 2.92
CA PRO A 132 -2.59 21.16 2.89
C PRO A 132 -4.02 20.94 3.39
N SER A 133 -4.75 20.03 2.76
CA SER A 133 -6.10 19.65 3.19
C SER A 133 -6.07 19.05 4.59
N LYS A 134 -7.14 19.28 5.37
CA LYS A 134 -7.24 18.74 6.72
C LYS A 134 -7.09 17.21 6.70
N PRO A 135 -6.28 16.60 7.59
CA PRO A 135 -6.05 15.15 7.58
C PRO A 135 -7.33 14.31 7.66
N VAL A 136 -8.32 14.79 8.42
CA VAL A 136 -9.64 14.14 8.54
C VAL A 136 -10.37 14.08 7.20
N PHE A 137 -10.30 15.14 6.39
CA PHE A 137 -10.92 15.17 5.07
C PHE A 137 -10.26 14.15 4.12
N ILE A 138 -8.92 14.09 4.12
CA ILE A 138 -8.17 13.13 3.32
C ILE A 138 -8.55 11.69 3.71
N LEU A 139 -8.60 11.40 5.01
CA LEU A 139 -8.97 10.09 5.54
C LEU A 139 -10.40 9.70 5.14
N THR A 140 -11.35 10.62 5.31
CA THR A 140 -12.77 10.40 4.93
C THR A 140 -12.89 10.11 3.43
N PHE A 141 -12.22 10.92 2.61
CA PHE A 141 -12.22 10.71 1.15
C PHE A 141 -11.63 9.34 0.78
N ALA A 142 -10.51 8.95 1.38
CA ALA A 142 -9.89 7.65 1.15
C ALA A 142 -10.81 6.48 1.53
N ILE A 143 -11.50 6.57 2.67
CA ILE A 143 -12.46 5.54 3.12
C ILE A 143 -13.64 5.43 2.14
N VAL A 144 -14.24 6.55 1.77
CA VAL A 144 -15.37 6.58 0.82
C VAL A 144 -14.95 6.01 -0.54
N PHE A 145 -13.78 6.42 -1.03
CA PHE A 145 -13.24 5.89 -2.29
C PHE A 145 -12.98 4.38 -2.20
N TYR A 146 -12.45 3.88 -1.09
CA TYR A 146 -12.22 2.46 -0.91
C TYR A 146 -13.51 1.64 -0.87
N ILE A 147 -14.55 2.13 -0.18
CA ILE A 147 -15.89 1.53 -0.19
C ILE A 147 -16.45 1.48 -1.61
N PHE A 148 -16.32 2.57 -2.37
CA PHE A 148 -16.71 2.62 -3.77
C PHE A 148 -15.99 1.54 -4.60
N CYS A 149 -14.68 1.38 -4.43
CA CYS A 149 -13.91 0.33 -5.11
C CYS A 149 -14.42 -1.09 -4.78
N ILE A 150 -14.76 -1.36 -3.51
CA ILE A 150 -15.33 -2.64 -3.10
C ILE A 150 -16.68 -2.89 -3.79
N LEU A 151 -17.57 -1.92 -3.79
CA LEU A 151 -18.88 -2.05 -4.43
C LEU A 151 -18.74 -2.29 -5.93
N VAL A 152 -17.93 -1.49 -6.62
CA VAL A 152 -17.67 -1.64 -8.06
C VAL A 152 -17.09 -3.02 -8.36
N SER A 153 -16.14 -3.50 -7.56
CA SER A 153 -15.53 -4.81 -7.78
C SER A 153 -16.52 -5.96 -7.60
N ILE A 154 -17.42 -5.88 -6.62
CA ILE A 154 -18.47 -6.89 -6.42
C ILE A 154 -19.43 -6.95 -7.63
N PHE A 155 -19.86 -5.79 -8.14
CA PHE A 155 -20.74 -5.75 -9.31
C PHE A 155 -20.03 -6.20 -10.58
N TRP A 156 -18.80 -5.70 -10.80
CA TRP A 156 -18.02 -6.01 -12.00
C TRP A 156 -17.68 -7.50 -12.09
N THR A 157 -17.23 -8.10 -10.98
CA THR A 157 -16.82 -9.52 -10.95
C THR A 157 -17.98 -10.51 -11.09
N ARG A 158 -19.23 -10.05 -11.06
CA ARG A 158 -20.39 -10.89 -11.44
C ARG A 158 -20.42 -11.21 -12.94
N LYS A 159 -19.90 -10.29 -13.77
CA LYS A 159 -19.95 -10.40 -15.24
C LYS A 159 -18.57 -10.67 -15.85
N PHE A 160 -17.52 -10.13 -15.26
CA PHE A 160 -16.16 -10.21 -15.76
C PHE A 160 -15.22 -10.80 -14.71
N LYS A 161 -14.28 -11.65 -15.14
CA LYS A 161 -13.34 -12.34 -14.25
C LYS A 161 -12.24 -11.39 -13.71
N ASN A 162 -11.80 -10.42 -14.50
CA ASN A 162 -10.72 -9.47 -14.18
C ASN A 162 -11.20 -8.03 -14.43
N GLY A 163 -10.48 -7.06 -13.88
CA GLY A 163 -10.74 -5.65 -14.18
C GLY A 163 -10.48 -5.30 -15.65
N PRO A 164 -10.97 -4.15 -16.13
CA PRO A 164 -10.86 -3.77 -17.54
C PRO A 164 -9.40 -3.59 -17.98
N LEU A 165 -8.57 -2.90 -17.19
CA LEU A 165 -7.16 -2.70 -17.49
C LEU A 165 -6.33 -3.96 -17.31
N GLU A 166 -6.62 -4.75 -16.28
CA GLU A 166 -6.00 -6.05 -16.05
C GLU A 166 -6.23 -7.01 -17.21
N THR A 167 -7.44 -6.99 -17.81
CA THR A 167 -7.77 -7.78 -18.99
C THR A 167 -6.98 -7.29 -20.20
N LEU A 168 -6.89 -5.97 -20.40
CA LEU A 168 -6.12 -5.37 -21.50
C LEU A 168 -4.64 -5.75 -21.39
N MET A 169 -4.04 -5.59 -20.21
CA MET A 169 -2.63 -5.93 -19.95
C MET A 169 -2.35 -7.41 -20.24
N ARG A 170 -3.22 -8.31 -19.81
CA ARG A 170 -3.07 -9.75 -20.12
C ARG A 170 -3.16 -10.05 -21.61
N LYS A 171 -4.01 -9.32 -22.35
CA LYS A 171 -4.15 -9.49 -23.79
C LYS A 171 -2.94 -8.98 -24.58
N ILE A 172 -2.24 -7.96 -24.05
CA ILE A 172 -1.00 -7.42 -24.67
C ILE A 172 0.21 -8.30 -24.35
N SER A 173 0.20 -8.95 -23.16
CA SER A 173 1.32 -9.78 -22.66
C SER A 173 1.31 -11.22 -23.21
N ASN A 174 0.25 -11.67 -23.88
CA ASN A 174 0.16 -12.95 -24.58
C ASN A 174 0.39 -12.73 -26.08
#